data_0723677c56f059cac1430ac84ba1b998
#
_entry.id   0723677c56f059cac1430ac84ba1b998
#
_cell.length_a   1.000
_cell.length_b   1.000
_cell.length_c   1.000
_cell.angle_alpha   90.00
_cell.angle_beta   90.00
_cell.angle_gamma   90.00
#
_symmetry.space_group_name_H-M   'P 1'
#
loop_
_entity.id
_entity.type
_entity.pdbx_description
1 polymer ?
#
loop_
_entity_poly.entity_id
_entity_poly.type
_entity_poly.pdbx_seq_one_letter_code
_entity_poly.pdbx_strand_id
1 'polypeptide(L)'
;MLDYAHFAETIVIDVAAASLSCVATTFQQTATFRVRYAEIVLDRALFAKPATLAYAEAGFGRSIGLHMPTFDESILRDIGRRPQPRLLSVRQVDVSNLVLASIDLTACLLWGAHHLDQLRIEGPNPFPFTPRGWHLGRVWGQGLPIWRWTRRQTVAEEHIWQAQRRLPSSLAGRPHPKFMGWNPPPARLLRMVEHSTGQAVRRLEPDRLALLYRRLRKGREDSKNEPGAADFYYGEMEMRRRAIETPWVERVILSVYWLVSGYGLRGLRALLTLLVVVAGVAVLFQHIGLYQPVRPHSYLAAVLYAAESMLSLASGGVQLGVSVRTVRSRRNRGRGRHSHLRLRQGSGR
;
A
#
# COMPACT_ATOMS: atom_id res chain seq x y z
N MET A 1 -15.69 -25.29 19.69
CA MET A 1 -14.40 -25.74 19.14
C MET A 1 -14.66 -26.93 18.25
N LEU A 2 -14.14 -26.93 17.05
CA LEU A 2 -14.24 -28.03 16.07
C LEU A 2 -12.84 -28.61 15.77
N ASP A 3 -11.91 -28.42 16.67
CA ASP A 3 -10.51 -28.81 16.48
C ASP A 3 -10.40 -30.33 16.29
N TYR A 4 -9.57 -30.73 15.33
CA TYR A 4 -9.30 -32.11 14.94
C TYR A 4 -10.55 -32.90 14.44
N ALA A 5 -11.65 -32.18 14.14
CA ALA A 5 -12.85 -32.82 13.59
C ALA A 5 -12.65 -33.21 12.11
N HIS A 6 -13.39 -34.21 11.66
CA HIS A 6 -13.37 -34.66 10.28
C HIS A 6 -14.80 -34.65 9.72
N PHE A 7 -15.03 -33.88 8.67
CA PHE A 7 -16.31 -33.75 7.99
C PHE A 7 -16.21 -34.39 6.61
N ALA A 8 -16.88 -35.51 6.41
CA ALA A 8 -16.85 -36.26 5.15
C ALA A 8 -17.88 -35.77 4.13
N GLU A 9 -18.94 -35.09 4.59
CA GLU A 9 -20.04 -34.61 3.76
C GLU A 9 -20.06 -33.07 3.65
N THR A 10 -20.91 -32.56 2.76
CA THR A 10 -21.18 -31.12 2.65
C THR A 10 -21.82 -30.62 3.94
N ILE A 11 -21.25 -29.53 4.48
CA ILE A 11 -21.71 -29.00 5.77
C ILE A 11 -22.01 -27.50 5.66
N VAL A 12 -23.06 -27.07 6.36
CA VAL A 12 -23.41 -25.69 6.62
C VAL A 12 -23.34 -25.45 8.12
N ILE A 13 -22.51 -24.51 8.55
CA ILE A 13 -22.28 -24.18 9.97
C ILE A 13 -22.71 -22.76 10.23
N ASP A 14 -23.79 -22.58 10.99
CA ASP A 14 -24.28 -21.29 11.45
C ASP A 14 -23.80 -21.02 12.87
N VAL A 15 -23.01 -19.98 13.08
CA VAL A 15 -22.37 -19.70 14.37
C VAL A 15 -22.52 -18.25 14.80
N ALA A 16 -23.12 -18.05 15.98
CA ALA A 16 -23.00 -16.83 16.74
C ALA A 16 -22.26 -17.12 18.05
N ALA A 17 -20.98 -16.82 18.13
CA ALA A 17 -20.13 -17.18 19.27
C ALA A 17 -19.03 -16.13 19.51
N ALA A 18 -18.41 -16.17 20.69
CA ALA A 18 -17.26 -15.32 21.00
C ALA A 18 -15.98 -15.81 20.29
N SER A 19 -15.87 -17.11 20.02
CA SER A 19 -14.73 -17.71 19.32
C SER A 19 -15.14 -18.97 18.56
N LEU A 20 -14.49 -19.19 17.41
CA LEU A 20 -14.60 -20.38 16.60
C LEU A 20 -13.19 -20.90 16.30
N SER A 21 -12.88 -22.10 16.78
CA SER A 21 -11.62 -22.76 16.50
C SER A 21 -11.88 -24.01 15.64
N CYS A 22 -11.16 -24.10 14.51
CA CYS A 22 -11.17 -25.23 13.58
C CYS A 22 -9.71 -25.65 13.29
N VAL A 23 -8.90 -25.79 14.31
CA VAL A 23 -7.50 -26.17 14.20
C VAL A 23 -7.37 -27.63 13.77
N ALA A 24 -6.58 -27.88 12.73
CA ALA A 24 -6.37 -29.24 12.17
C ALA A 24 -7.67 -29.98 11.81
N THR A 25 -8.71 -29.23 11.44
CA THR A 25 -10.01 -29.79 11.03
C THR A 25 -9.96 -30.11 9.53
N THR A 26 -10.53 -31.23 9.14
CA THR A 26 -10.59 -31.68 7.74
C THR A 26 -12.01 -31.58 7.20
N PHE A 27 -12.16 -30.85 6.07
CA PHE A 27 -13.42 -30.76 5.32
C PHE A 27 -13.20 -31.40 3.94
N GLN A 28 -13.79 -32.59 3.73
CA GLN A 28 -13.65 -33.36 2.47
C GLN A 28 -14.57 -32.84 1.37
N GLN A 29 -15.70 -32.26 1.74
CA GLN A 29 -16.66 -31.67 0.82
C GLN A 29 -16.82 -30.18 1.07
N THR A 30 -17.74 -29.55 0.35
CA THR A 30 -18.03 -28.12 0.46
C THR A 30 -18.44 -27.74 1.88
N ALA A 31 -17.82 -26.70 2.42
CA ALA A 31 -18.14 -26.19 3.74
C ALA A 31 -18.58 -24.72 3.65
N THR A 32 -19.74 -24.42 4.23
CA THR A 32 -20.24 -23.04 4.29
C THR A 32 -20.39 -22.63 5.74
N PHE A 33 -19.64 -21.59 6.13
CA PHE A 33 -19.70 -21.01 7.46
C PHE A 33 -20.39 -19.65 7.37
N ARG A 34 -21.52 -19.51 8.08
CA ARG A 34 -22.18 -18.23 8.30
C ARG A 34 -21.94 -17.83 9.74
N VAL A 35 -21.14 -16.79 9.95
CA VAL A 35 -20.59 -16.50 11.28
C VAL A 35 -20.93 -15.07 11.71
N ARG A 36 -21.19 -14.91 13.02
CA ARG A 36 -21.35 -13.61 13.69
C ARG A 36 -20.53 -13.56 14.97
N TYR A 37 -20.00 -12.38 15.29
CA TYR A 37 -19.25 -12.04 16.52
C TYR A 37 -17.94 -12.78 16.74
N ALA A 38 -17.69 -13.92 16.08
CA ALA A 38 -16.61 -14.83 16.41
C ALA A 38 -15.22 -14.31 16.03
N GLU A 39 -14.27 -14.57 16.90
CA GLU A 39 -12.84 -14.59 16.61
C GLU A 39 -12.48 -16.00 16.12
N ILE A 40 -11.99 -16.11 14.88
CA ILE A 40 -11.88 -17.38 14.15
C ILE A 40 -10.41 -17.76 13.99
N VAL A 41 -10.08 -19.04 14.27
CA VAL A 41 -8.75 -19.63 14.05
C VAL A 41 -8.93 -20.88 13.18
N LEU A 42 -8.24 -20.91 12.03
CA LEU A 42 -8.31 -22.01 11.04
C LEU A 42 -6.96 -22.73 10.86
N ASP A 43 -6.01 -22.54 11.74
CA ASP A 43 -4.65 -23.05 11.55
C ASP A 43 -4.64 -24.56 11.27
N ARG A 44 -3.91 -24.97 10.22
CA ARG A 44 -3.82 -26.37 9.76
C ARG A 44 -5.14 -26.99 9.31
N ALA A 45 -6.19 -26.19 9.07
CA ALA A 45 -7.42 -26.71 8.50
C ALA A 45 -7.21 -27.14 7.04
N LEU A 46 -7.83 -28.23 6.63
CA LEU A 46 -7.76 -28.78 5.28
C LEU A 46 -9.13 -28.63 4.60
N PHE A 47 -9.15 -27.89 3.49
CA PHE A 47 -10.33 -27.72 2.64
C PHE A 47 -10.10 -28.43 1.31
N ALA A 48 -10.59 -29.66 1.17
CA ALA A 48 -10.44 -30.43 -0.08
C ALA A 48 -11.33 -29.89 -1.21
N LYS A 49 -12.43 -29.22 -0.89
CA LYS A 49 -13.39 -28.59 -1.81
C LYS A 49 -13.63 -27.13 -1.42
N PRO A 50 -14.28 -26.33 -2.27
CA PRO A 50 -14.53 -24.93 -1.95
C PRO A 50 -15.23 -24.74 -0.61
N ALA A 51 -14.68 -23.82 0.18
CA ALA A 51 -15.21 -23.43 1.48
C ALA A 51 -15.48 -21.93 1.50
N THR A 52 -16.64 -21.54 2.02
CA THR A 52 -17.03 -20.14 2.16
C THR A 52 -17.16 -19.78 3.62
N LEU A 53 -16.43 -18.73 4.02
CA LEU A 53 -16.56 -18.13 5.35
C LEU A 53 -17.18 -16.74 5.19
N ALA A 54 -18.44 -16.60 5.59
CA ALA A 54 -19.23 -15.40 5.36
C ALA A 54 -19.77 -14.79 6.65
N TYR A 55 -19.83 -13.46 6.68
CA TYR A 55 -20.59 -12.75 7.69
C TYR A 55 -22.09 -12.92 7.43
N ALA A 56 -22.83 -13.40 8.43
CA ALA A 56 -24.27 -13.47 8.39
C ALA A 56 -24.86 -12.12 8.82
N GLU A 57 -25.39 -11.36 7.87
CA GLU A 57 -26.00 -10.05 8.14
C GLU A 57 -27.22 -10.16 9.04
N ALA A 58 -28.09 -11.14 8.76
CA ALA A 58 -29.24 -11.44 9.58
C ALA A 58 -28.86 -12.32 10.79
N GLY A 59 -29.44 -12.01 11.95
CA GLY A 59 -29.32 -12.89 13.12
C GLY A 59 -29.94 -14.27 12.87
N PHE A 60 -29.43 -15.28 13.55
CA PHE A 60 -29.90 -16.69 13.41
C PHE A 60 -31.26 -16.94 14.09
N GLY A 61 -31.97 -15.91 14.51
CA GLY A 61 -33.22 -16.01 15.29
C GLY A 61 -34.49 -16.50 14.58
N ARG A 62 -34.40 -16.91 13.31
CA ARG A 62 -35.52 -17.49 12.55
C ARG A 62 -35.04 -18.56 11.58
N SER A 63 -34.68 -19.70 12.13
CA SER A 63 -34.53 -20.89 11.30
C SER A 63 -35.90 -21.50 11.01
N ILE A 64 -36.22 -21.64 9.75
CA ILE A 64 -37.47 -22.18 9.25
C ILE A 64 -37.58 -23.64 9.73
N GLY A 65 -38.51 -23.92 10.62
CA GLY A 65 -39.06 -25.27 10.82
C GLY A 65 -38.44 -26.19 11.89
N LEU A 66 -37.40 -25.78 12.62
CA LEU A 66 -36.88 -26.51 13.77
C LEU A 66 -37.02 -25.65 15.03
N HIS A 67 -37.61 -26.24 16.08
CA HIS A 67 -37.65 -25.65 17.43
C HIS A 67 -36.23 -25.61 18.02
N MET A 68 -35.33 -24.83 17.42
CA MET A 68 -34.07 -24.50 18.04
C MET A 68 -34.32 -23.35 19.01
N PRO A 69 -33.77 -23.40 20.23
CA PRO A 69 -33.83 -22.24 21.15
C PRO A 69 -33.24 -21.04 20.44
N THR A 70 -34.00 -19.94 20.41
CA THR A 70 -33.53 -18.67 19.87
C THR A 70 -32.30 -18.25 20.65
N PHE A 71 -31.12 -18.26 20.01
CA PHE A 71 -29.91 -17.80 20.65
C PHE A 71 -30.02 -16.26 20.86
N ASP A 72 -29.93 -15.85 22.11
CA ASP A 72 -29.94 -14.43 22.46
C ASP A 72 -28.58 -13.79 22.16
N GLU A 73 -28.49 -13.12 21.01
CA GLU A 73 -27.30 -12.40 20.61
C GLU A 73 -27.00 -11.17 21.48
N SER A 74 -27.94 -10.75 22.37
CA SER A 74 -27.72 -9.60 23.26
C SER A 74 -26.52 -9.82 24.16
N ILE A 75 -26.32 -11.02 24.66
CA ILE A 75 -25.18 -11.40 25.49
C ILE A 75 -23.83 -11.08 24.81
N LEU A 76 -23.72 -11.36 23.50
CA LEU A 76 -22.50 -11.06 22.75
C LEU A 76 -22.30 -9.57 22.52
N ARG A 77 -23.39 -8.80 22.37
CA ARG A 77 -23.33 -7.33 22.26
C ARG A 77 -22.94 -6.71 23.60
N ASP A 78 -23.49 -7.18 24.68
CA ASP A 78 -23.24 -6.66 26.03
C ASP A 78 -21.78 -6.81 26.45
N ILE A 79 -21.11 -7.88 26.03
CA ILE A 79 -19.66 -8.03 26.22
C ILE A 79 -18.81 -7.24 25.20
N GLY A 80 -19.43 -6.33 24.43
CA GLY A 80 -18.75 -5.42 23.49
C GLY A 80 -18.24 -6.09 22.22
N ARG A 81 -18.80 -7.23 21.82
CA ARG A 81 -18.44 -7.90 20.56
C ARG A 81 -19.09 -7.19 19.37
N ARG A 82 -18.30 -7.03 18.29
CA ARG A 82 -18.83 -6.54 17.01
C ARG A 82 -19.50 -7.67 16.25
N PRO A 83 -20.63 -7.43 15.56
CA PRO A 83 -21.31 -8.46 14.77
C PRO A 83 -20.43 -9.08 13.69
N GLN A 84 -19.56 -8.28 13.06
CA GLN A 84 -18.65 -8.74 12.02
C GLN A 84 -17.59 -9.67 12.61
N PRO A 85 -17.48 -10.92 12.11
CA PRO A 85 -16.48 -11.87 12.57
C PRO A 85 -15.08 -11.45 12.14
N ARG A 86 -14.10 -11.85 12.94
CA ARG A 86 -12.69 -11.56 12.72
C ARG A 86 -11.91 -12.85 12.56
N LEU A 87 -11.21 -12.99 11.44
CA LEU A 87 -10.26 -14.08 11.25
C LEU A 87 -8.91 -13.72 11.90
N LEU A 88 -8.42 -14.59 12.77
CA LEU A 88 -7.17 -14.36 13.50
C LEU A 88 -5.97 -15.06 12.89
N SER A 89 -6.17 -16.25 12.30
CA SER A 89 -5.05 -17.01 11.76
C SER A 89 -5.51 -18.06 10.74
N VAL A 90 -4.70 -18.19 9.67
CA VAL A 90 -4.83 -19.23 8.64
C VAL A 90 -3.47 -19.88 8.37
N ARG A 91 -2.62 -20.00 9.38
CA ARG A 91 -1.29 -20.57 9.24
C ARG A 91 -1.36 -22.04 8.85
N GLN A 92 -0.52 -22.43 7.90
CA GLN A 92 -0.46 -23.81 7.39
C GLN A 92 -1.80 -24.30 6.80
N VAL A 93 -2.61 -23.39 6.25
CA VAL A 93 -3.85 -23.69 5.53
C VAL A 93 -3.59 -23.49 4.03
N ASP A 94 -4.11 -24.39 3.22
CA ASP A 94 -4.26 -24.16 1.79
C ASP A 94 -5.52 -23.32 1.57
N VAL A 95 -5.34 -22.06 1.17
CA VAL A 95 -6.44 -21.11 1.00
C VAL A 95 -6.95 -21.03 -0.45
N SER A 96 -6.48 -21.89 -1.36
CA SER A 96 -6.91 -21.92 -2.76
C SER A 96 -8.41 -22.10 -2.92
N ASN A 97 -9.01 -22.90 -2.04
CA ASN A 97 -10.43 -23.20 -2.01
C ASN A 97 -11.23 -22.33 -1.03
N LEU A 98 -10.60 -21.32 -0.41
CA LEU A 98 -11.25 -20.51 0.62
C LEU A 98 -11.76 -19.17 0.08
N VAL A 99 -13.05 -18.90 0.33
CA VAL A 99 -13.68 -17.61 0.04
C VAL A 99 -14.02 -16.92 1.36
N LEU A 100 -13.55 -15.69 1.53
CA LEU A 100 -13.80 -14.86 2.70
C LEU A 100 -14.74 -13.71 2.31
N ALA A 101 -15.99 -13.75 2.78
CA ALA A 101 -17.00 -12.75 2.46
C ALA A 101 -17.31 -11.86 3.68
N SER A 102 -16.94 -10.57 3.60
CA SER A 102 -17.18 -9.55 4.64
C SER A 102 -16.56 -9.90 6.02
N ILE A 103 -15.39 -10.53 6.02
CA ILE A 103 -14.65 -10.93 7.23
C ILE A 103 -13.58 -9.87 7.56
N ASP A 104 -13.43 -9.53 8.83
CA ASP A 104 -12.37 -8.61 9.31
C ASP A 104 -11.03 -9.36 9.40
N LEU A 105 -10.05 -8.95 8.58
CA LEU A 105 -8.68 -9.48 8.53
C LEU A 105 -7.66 -8.56 9.22
N THR A 106 -8.10 -7.55 9.97
CA THR A 106 -7.19 -6.56 10.57
C THR A 106 -6.18 -7.16 11.56
N ALA A 107 -6.49 -8.32 12.13
CA ALA A 107 -5.62 -9.04 13.07
C ALA A 107 -5.18 -10.42 12.54
N CYS A 108 -5.42 -10.71 11.24
CA CYS A 108 -5.19 -12.03 10.67
C CYS A 108 -3.70 -12.30 10.42
N LEU A 109 -3.22 -13.43 10.93
CA LEU A 109 -1.90 -13.96 10.65
C LEU A 109 -1.97 -14.86 9.43
N LEU A 110 -1.31 -14.43 8.36
CA LEU A 110 -1.33 -15.07 7.03
C LEU A 110 -0.06 -15.86 6.73
N TRP A 111 1.02 -15.61 7.50
CA TRP A 111 2.30 -16.24 7.23
C TRP A 111 2.23 -17.76 7.43
N GLY A 112 2.72 -18.49 6.42
CA GLY A 112 2.68 -19.95 6.40
C GLY A 112 1.44 -20.54 5.73
N ALA A 113 0.46 -19.71 5.32
CA ALA A 113 -0.61 -20.16 4.45
C ALA A 113 -0.09 -20.44 3.03
N HIS A 114 -0.67 -21.45 2.39
CA HIS A 114 -0.37 -21.86 1.03
C HIS A 114 -1.34 -21.21 0.05
N HIS A 115 -0.90 -20.92 -1.19
CA HIS A 115 -1.72 -20.38 -2.28
C HIS A 115 -2.47 -19.08 -1.93
N LEU A 116 -1.82 -18.17 -1.20
CA LEU A 116 -2.40 -16.86 -0.85
C LEU A 116 -2.75 -16.00 -2.07
N ASP A 117 -2.16 -16.28 -3.21
CA ASP A 117 -2.49 -15.68 -4.49
C ASP A 117 -3.85 -16.12 -5.05
N GLN A 118 -4.39 -17.24 -4.57
CA GLN A 118 -5.71 -17.76 -4.96
C GLN A 118 -6.80 -17.45 -3.93
N LEU A 119 -6.44 -16.85 -2.79
CA LEU A 119 -7.40 -16.47 -1.75
C LEU A 119 -8.41 -15.45 -2.28
N ARG A 120 -9.68 -15.82 -2.26
CA ARG A 120 -10.78 -14.93 -2.66
C ARG A 120 -11.29 -14.15 -1.46
N ILE A 121 -11.28 -12.83 -1.60
CA ILE A 121 -11.72 -11.92 -0.54
C ILE A 121 -12.76 -10.99 -1.10
N GLU A 122 -13.95 -11.07 -0.57
CA GLU A 122 -15.11 -10.28 -0.95
C GLU A 122 -15.50 -9.32 0.18
N GLY A 123 -16.00 -8.13 -0.19
CA GLY A 123 -16.42 -7.11 0.77
C GLY A 123 -15.39 -5.99 0.98
N PRO A 124 -15.79 -4.96 1.75
CA PRO A 124 -15.02 -3.72 1.89
C PRO A 124 -13.82 -3.88 2.82
N ASN A 125 -12.64 -3.44 2.38
CA ASN A 125 -11.43 -3.14 3.17
C ASN A 125 -11.16 -4.07 4.37
N PRO A 126 -10.93 -5.37 4.17
CA PRO A 126 -10.76 -6.31 5.29
C PRO A 126 -9.43 -6.16 6.03
N PHE A 127 -8.42 -5.53 5.42
CA PHE A 127 -7.07 -5.39 5.96
C PHE A 127 -6.87 -4.10 6.77
N PRO A 128 -5.93 -4.09 7.72
CA PRO A 128 -5.57 -2.87 8.44
C PRO A 128 -4.88 -1.87 7.51
N PHE A 129 -4.90 -0.60 7.92
CA PHE A 129 -4.21 0.47 7.20
C PHE A 129 -2.98 0.94 7.96
N THR A 130 -2.01 1.50 7.21
CA THR A 130 -0.92 2.26 7.80
C THR A 130 -1.45 3.37 8.72
N PRO A 131 -0.70 3.75 9.76
CA PRO A 131 -1.07 4.83 10.66
C PRO A 131 -1.36 6.14 9.94
N ARG A 132 -2.29 6.92 10.47
CA ARG A 132 -2.52 8.31 10.06
C ARG A 132 -1.62 9.25 10.85
N GLY A 133 -1.18 10.34 10.23
CA GLY A 133 -0.45 11.42 10.90
C GLY A 133 1.00 11.57 10.45
N TRP A 134 1.63 12.57 11.04
CA TRP A 134 3.04 12.89 10.84
C TRP A 134 3.87 12.12 11.87
N HIS A 135 5.05 11.68 11.48
CA HIS A 135 5.99 11.06 12.43
C HIS A 135 7.41 11.50 12.09
N LEU A 136 8.22 11.52 13.13
CA LEU A 136 9.65 11.79 13.04
C LEU A 136 10.36 10.59 12.42
N GLY A 137 10.87 10.76 11.22
CA GLY A 137 11.74 9.77 10.59
C GLY A 137 13.19 10.09 10.93
N ARG A 138 13.96 9.10 11.36
CA ARG A 138 15.43 9.22 11.42
C ARG A 138 15.98 8.99 10.03
N VAL A 139 16.40 10.04 9.36
CA VAL A 139 17.23 9.95 8.16
C VAL A 139 18.66 10.28 8.61
N TRP A 140 19.59 9.32 8.47
CA TRP A 140 21.02 9.49 8.78
C TRP A 140 21.31 9.91 10.22
N GLY A 141 20.62 9.38 11.21
CA GLY A 141 20.91 9.66 12.63
C GLY A 141 20.45 11.03 13.14
N GLN A 142 20.08 11.95 12.26
CA GLN A 142 19.55 13.27 12.59
C GLN A 142 18.01 13.19 12.62
N GLY A 143 17.40 13.73 13.65
CA GLY A 143 15.94 13.78 13.81
C GLY A 143 15.32 14.87 12.96
N LEU A 144 15.28 14.70 11.64
CA LEU A 144 14.48 15.58 10.79
C LEU A 144 13.03 15.12 10.84
N PRO A 145 12.09 16.00 11.27
CA PRO A 145 10.67 15.73 11.19
C PRO A 145 10.25 15.68 9.73
N ILE A 146 9.20 14.97 9.44
CA ILE A 146 8.41 15.12 8.22
C ILE A 146 8.40 13.88 7.33
N TRP A 147 7.76 12.82 7.80
CA TRP A 147 7.19 11.87 6.86
C TRP A 147 5.79 11.47 7.30
N ARG A 148 4.85 11.65 6.39
CA ARG A 148 3.53 11.09 6.51
C ARG A 148 3.56 9.69 5.91
N TRP A 149 3.08 8.68 6.65
CA TRP A 149 2.91 7.36 6.06
C TRP A 149 1.99 7.43 4.85
N THR A 150 2.41 6.79 3.77
CA THR A 150 1.49 6.55 2.67
C THR A 150 0.36 5.67 3.17
N ARG A 151 -0.87 6.16 3.12
CA ARG A 151 -2.04 5.37 3.51
C ARG A 151 -2.19 4.22 2.51
N ARG A 152 -2.04 3.01 2.99
CA ARG A 152 -2.19 1.77 2.23
C ARG A 152 -2.70 0.67 3.14
N GLN A 153 -3.25 -0.39 2.52
CA GLN A 153 -3.54 -1.62 3.23
C GLN A 153 -2.23 -2.31 3.64
N THR A 154 -2.27 -2.95 4.79
CA THR A 154 -1.12 -3.65 5.39
C THR A 154 -1.57 -5.01 5.91
N VAL A 155 -0.63 -5.81 6.37
CA VAL A 155 -0.90 -7.08 7.06
C VAL A 155 -0.61 -6.95 8.55
N ALA A 156 -1.25 -7.78 9.37
CA ALA A 156 -1.07 -7.76 10.82
C ALA A 156 0.38 -8.01 11.24
N GLU A 157 1.09 -8.84 10.50
CA GLU A 157 2.50 -9.16 10.72
C GLU A 157 3.41 -7.92 10.53
N GLU A 158 3.10 -7.02 9.60
CA GLU A 158 3.84 -5.77 9.49
C GLU A 158 3.61 -4.88 10.71
N HIS A 159 2.37 -4.83 11.23
CA HIS A 159 2.10 -4.09 12.45
C HIS A 159 2.88 -4.64 13.65
N ILE A 160 3.00 -5.96 13.77
CA ILE A 160 3.82 -6.61 14.80
C ILE A 160 5.30 -6.23 14.61
N TRP A 161 5.83 -6.35 13.39
CA TRP A 161 7.22 -6.03 13.09
C TRP A 161 7.55 -4.56 13.37
N GLN A 162 6.71 -3.62 12.94
CA GLN A 162 6.90 -2.19 13.14
C GLN A 162 6.83 -1.80 14.62
N ALA A 163 5.92 -2.40 15.38
CA ALA A 163 5.80 -2.16 16.81
C ALA A 163 7.05 -2.61 17.58
N GLN A 164 7.57 -3.79 17.26
CA GLN A 164 8.74 -4.35 17.93
C GLN A 164 10.05 -3.68 17.53
N ARG A 165 10.22 -3.26 16.28
CA ARG A 165 11.43 -2.60 15.78
C ARG A 165 11.77 -1.31 16.53
N ARG A 166 10.77 -0.62 17.04
CA ARG A 166 10.91 0.71 17.66
C ARG A 166 11.04 0.68 19.17
N LEU A 167 11.00 -0.50 19.74
CA LEU A 167 11.23 -0.67 21.17
C LEU A 167 12.73 -0.60 21.46
N PRO A 168 13.19 0.30 22.35
CA PRO A 168 14.51 0.15 22.97
C PRO A 168 14.53 -1.19 23.71
N SER A 169 15.65 -1.88 23.66
CA SER A 169 15.83 -3.20 24.28
C SER A 169 15.51 -3.22 25.79
N SER A 170 15.65 -2.07 26.48
CA SER A 170 15.30 -1.88 27.89
C SER A 170 13.79 -1.91 28.20
N LEU A 171 12.93 -1.85 27.17
CA LEU A 171 11.48 -1.78 27.32
C LEU A 171 10.78 -3.00 26.68
N ALA A 172 11.56 -3.98 26.21
CA ALA A 172 11.02 -5.23 25.69
C ALA A 172 10.23 -5.95 26.80
N GLY A 173 8.93 -6.10 26.62
CA GLY A 173 8.03 -6.78 27.57
C GLY A 173 7.05 -5.88 28.33
N ARG A 174 7.12 -4.55 28.21
CA ARG A 174 6.10 -3.66 28.76
C ARG A 174 5.00 -3.35 27.73
N PRO A 175 3.70 -3.29 28.13
CA PRO A 175 2.66 -2.84 27.24
C PRO A 175 2.90 -1.37 26.89
N HIS A 176 3.23 -1.10 25.62
CA HIS A 176 3.58 0.24 25.20
C HIS A 176 2.37 1.07 24.78
N PRO A 177 2.40 2.39 25.10
CA PRO A 177 1.49 3.33 24.50
C PRO A 177 1.67 3.27 22.96
N LYS A 178 0.56 3.32 22.24
CA LYS A 178 0.40 3.28 20.77
C LYS A 178 1.54 4.00 20.05
N PHE A 179 2.64 3.32 19.78
CA PHE A 179 3.83 3.92 19.19
C PHE A 179 3.55 4.29 17.75
N MET A 180 3.40 5.58 17.49
CA MET A 180 3.23 6.18 16.17
C MET A 180 2.08 5.58 15.32
N GLY A 181 1.01 5.09 15.97
CA GLY A 181 -0.20 4.64 15.28
C GLY A 181 -0.14 3.24 14.66
N TRP A 182 0.96 2.50 14.76
CA TRP A 182 0.97 1.10 14.43
C TRP A 182 0.25 0.32 15.53
N ASN A 183 -0.81 -0.38 15.15
CA ASN A 183 -1.64 -1.15 16.07
C ASN A 183 -1.44 -2.64 15.80
N PRO A 184 -0.47 -3.30 16.46
CA PRO A 184 -0.39 -4.76 16.39
C PRO A 184 -1.65 -5.38 16.98
N PRO A 185 -2.02 -6.60 16.57
CA PRO A 185 -3.11 -7.31 17.18
C PRO A 185 -2.97 -7.30 18.72
N PRO A 186 -4.07 -7.09 19.46
CA PRO A 186 -4.02 -7.12 20.91
C PRO A 186 -3.41 -8.41 21.45
N ALA A 187 -2.60 -8.32 22.49
CA ALA A 187 -1.92 -9.49 23.07
C ALA A 187 -2.89 -10.63 23.47
N ARG A 188 -4.15 -10.29 23.79
CA ARG A 188 -5.20 -11.27 24.03
C ARG A 188 -5.46 -12.16 22.80
N LEU A 189 -5.54 -11.55 21.60
CA LEU A 189 -5.80 -12.28 20.36
C LEU A 189 -4.58 -13.13 19.97
N LEU A 190 -3.37 -12.61 20.13
CA LEU A 190 -2.15 -13.39 19.88
C LEU A 190 -2.06 -14.60 20.81
N ARG A 191 -2.32 -14.40 22.11
CA ARG A 191 -2.36 -15.52 23.07
C ARG A 191 -3.45 -16.55 22.75
N MET A 192 -4.59 -16.11 22.22
CA MET A 192 -5.65 -17.02 21.80
C MET A 192 -5.16 -17.91 20.64
N VAL A 193 -4.50 -17.32 19.62
CA VAL A 193 -3.89 -18.08 18.52
C VAL A 193 -2.80 -19.03 19.04
N GLU A 194 -1.93 -18.57 19.94
CA GLU A 194 -0.87 -19.39 20.55
C GLU A 194 -1.45 -20.57 21.34
N HIS A 195 -2.50 -20.33 22.12
CA HIS A 195 -3.16 -21.36 22.90
C HIS A 195 -3.84 -22.40 22.00
N SER A 196 -4.57 -21.96 20.99
CA SER A 196 -5.28 -22.87 20.06
C SER A 196 -4.32 -23.72 19.21
N THR A 197 -3.14 -23.21 18.89
CA THR A 197 -2.22 -23.86 17.96
C THR A 197 -1.00 -24.49 18.60
N GLY A 198 -0.72 -24.16 19.86
CA GLY A 198 0.50 -24.57 20.58
C GLY A 198 1.79 -23.93 20.01
N GLN A 199 1.67 -22.93 19.15
CA GLN A 199 2.81 -22.30 18.47
C GLN A 199 2.86 -20.80 18.77
N ALA A 200 4.02 -20.33 19.27
CA ALA A 200 4.25 -18.91 19.50
C ALA A 200 4.19 -18.10 18.21
N VAL A 201 3.60 -16.91 18.30
CA VAL A 201 3.59 -15.95 17.19
C VAL A 201 4.94 -15.28 17.13
N ARG A 202 5.75 -15.67 16.15
CA ARG A 202 7.08 -15.10 15.93
C ARG A 202 7.00 -13.85 15.07
N ARG A 203 7.87 -12.89 15.35
CA ARG A 203 8.12 -11.76 14.48
C ARG A 203 8.66 -12.24 13.14
N LEU A 204 8.08 -11.75 12.04
CA LEU A 204 8.59 -11.98 10.70
C LEU A 204 9.63 -10.93 10.33
N GLU A 205 10.68 -11.35 9.65
CA GLU A 205 11.66 -10.44 9.09
C GLU A 205 11.15 -9.81 7.78
N PRO A 206 11.71 -8.66 7.36
CA PRO A 206 11.20 -7.91 6.21
C PRO A 206 11.23 -8.68 4.89
N ASP A 207 12.20 -9.57 4.67
CA ASP A 207 12.29 -10.44 3.50
C ASP A 207 11.06 -11.34 3.37
N ARG A 208 10.65 -11.98 4.47
CA ARG A 208 9.46 -12.83 4.54
C ARG A 208 8.16 -12.01 4.39
N LEU A 209 8.12 -10.81 4.96
CA LEU A 209 7.00 -9.89 4.76
C LEU A 209 6.88 -9.45 3.30
N ALA A 210 8.00 -9.22 2.60
CA ALA A 210 8.00 -8.91 1.18
C ALA A 210 7.40 -10.05 0.33
N LEU A 211 7.76 -11.30 0.65
CA LEU A 211 7.17 -12.48 -0.01
C LEU A 211 5.67 -12.60 0.24
N LEU A 212 5.22 -12.34 1.48
CA LEU A 212 3.81 -12.34 1.83
C LEU A 212 3.03 -11.30 1.01
N TYR A 213 3.54 -10.07 0.94
CA TYR A 213 2.95 -9.01 0.14
C TYR A 213 2.90 -9.35 -1.35
N ARG A 214 3.96 -9.97 -1.89
CA ARG A 214 4.02 -10.39 -3.30
C ARG A 214 2.91 -11.39 -3.65
N ARG A 215 2.66 -12.38 -2.78
CA ARG A 215 1.59 -13.36 -2.97
C ARG A 215 0.20 -12.70 -2.92
N LEU A 216 -0.05 -11.85 -1.91
CA LEU A 216 -1.30 -11.13 -1.78
C LEU A 216 -1.54 -10.16 -2.95
N ARG A 217 -0.48 -9.50 -3.44
CA ARG A 217 -0.55 -8.63 -4.62
C ARG A 217 -1.05 -9.41 -5.83
N LYS A 218 -0.44 -10.58 -6.11
CA LYS A 218 -0.85 -11.42 -7.24
C LYS A 218 -2.34 -11.79 -7.15
N GLY A 219 -2.83 -12.19 -5.99
CA GLY A 219 -4.25 -12.48 -5.80
C GLY A 219 -5.16 -11.27 -6.04
N ARG A 220 -4.70 -10.03 -5.73
CA ARG A 220 -5.44 -8.81 -6.05
C ARG A 220 -5.40 -8.46 -7.55
N GLU A 221 -4.28 -8.68 -8.22
CA GLU A 221 -4.14 -8.54 -9.67
C GLU A 221 -5.08 -9.51 -10.40
N ASP A 222 -5.10 -10.78 -10.00
CA ASP A 222 -5.96 -11.82 -10.57
C ASP A 222 -7.47 -11.50 -10.36
N SER A 223 -7.82 -10.90 -9.23
CA SER A 223 -9.19 -10.46 -8.92
C SER A 223 -9.54 -9.08 -9.49
N LYS A 224 -8.69 -8.47 -10.34
CA LYS A 224 -8.87 -7.13 -10.92
C LYS A 224 -9.04 -6.00 -9.90
N ASN A 225 -8.54 -6.18 -8.68
CA ASN A 225 -8.56 -5.16 -7.65
C ASN A 225 -7.26 -4.34 -7.67
N GLU A 226 -7.14 -3.44 -8.65
CA GLU A 226 -5.97 -2.61 -8.89
C GLU A 226 -5.55 -1.76 -7.65
N PRO A 227 -6.49 -1.10 -6.92
CA PRO A 227 -6.09 -0.35 -5.73
C PRO A 227 -5.48 -1.23 -4.63
N GLY A 228 -6.03 -2.42 -4.41
CA GLY A 228 -5.50 -3.38 -3.44
C GLY A 228 -4.14 -3.95 -3.88
N ALA A 229 -3.98 -4.22 -5.17
CA ALA A 229 -2.71 -4.66 -5.74
C ALA A 229 -1.62 -3.59 -5.57
N ALA A 230 -1.94 -2.32 -5.84
CA ALA A 230 -1.03 -1.19 -5.66
C ALA A 230 -0.60 -1.02 -4.19
N ASP A 231 -1.52 -1.18 -3.25
CA ASP A 231 -1.21 -1.11 -1.81
C ASP A 231 -0.23 -2.21 -1.39
N PHE A 232 -0.43 -3.44 -1.85
CA PHE A 232 0.46 -4.56 -1.54
C PHE A 232 1.79 -4.48 -2.29
N TYR A 233 1.80 -3.96 -3.53
CA TYR A 233 3.04 -3.64 -4.23
C TYR A 233 3.90 -2.65 -3.45
N TYR A 234 3.30 -1.58 -2.95
CA TYR A 234 4.00 -0.62 -2.09
C TYR A 234 4.57 -1.31 -0.84
N GLY A 235 3.78 -2.20 -0.22
CA GLY A 235 4.21 -2.99 0.94
C GLY A 235 5.41 -3.87 0.63
N GLU A 236 5.39 -4.59 -0.50
CA GLU A 236 6.49 -5.43 -0.97
C GLU A 236 7.78 -4.61 -1.13
N MET A 237 7.73 -3.49 -1.87
CA MET A 237 8.90 -2.65 -2.11
C MET A 237 9.46 -2.04 -0.82
N GLU A 238 8.58 -1.61 0.09
CA GLU A 238 8.97 -1.07 1.38
C GLU A 238 9.67 -2.12 2.27
N MET A 239 9.20 -3.36 2.25
CA MET A 239 9.82 -4.46 3.00
C MET A 239 11.15 -4.89 2.36
N ARG A 240 11.23 -5.00 1.03
CA ARG A 240 12.50 -5.27 0.32
C ARG A 240 13.55 -4.21 0.62
N ARG A 241 13.20 -2.93 0.61
CA ARG A 241 14.10 -1.83 0.98
C ARG A 241 14.65 -1.97 2.40
N ARG A 242 13.90 -2.59 3.32
CA ARG A 242 14.27 -2.77 4.73
C ARG A 242 14.89 -4.11 5.05
N ALA A 243 14.84 -5.05 4.14
CA ALA A 243 15.43 -6.37 4.32
C ALA A 243 16.97 -6.28 4.37
N ILE A 244 17.56 -7.02 5.31
CA ILE A 244 19.02 -7.04 5.47
C ILE A 244 19.68 -7.79 4.31
N GLU A 245 19.02 -8.82 3.81
CA GLU A 245 19.50 -9.67 2.72
C GLU A 245 19.51 -8.98 1.35
N THR A 246 18.76 -7.85 1.21
CA THR A 246 18.76 -7.06 -0.03
C THR A 246 20.13 -6.40 -0.24
N PRO A 247 20.79 -6.58 -1.40
CA PRO A 247 22.05 -5.94 -1.73
C PRO A 247 21.99 -4.42 -1.54
N TRP A 248 23.08 -3.83 -1.08
CA TRP A 248 23.10 -2.39 -0.77
C TRP A 248 22.75 -1.52 -1.98
N VAL A 249 23.19 -1.90 -3.20
CA VAL A 249 22.87 -1.20 -4.46
C VAL A 249 21.36 -1.20 -4.70
N GLU A 250 20.71 -2.35 -4.61
CA GLU A 250 19.26 -2.46 -4.76
C GLU A 250 18.53 -1.62 -3.71
N ARG A 251 19.03 -1.63 -2.47
CA ARG A 251 18.47 -0.83 -1.38
C ARG A 251 18.56 0.67 -1.64
N VAL A 252 19.67 1.14 -2.22
CA VAL A 252 19.85 2.53 -2.66
C VAL A 252 18.86 2.86 -3.78
N ILE A 253 18.77 2.03 -4.81
CA ILE A 253 17.83 2.21 -5.92
C ILE A 253 16.39 2.29 -5.41
N LEU A 254 15.99 1.35 -4.56
CA LEU A 254 14.65 1.35 -3.95
C LEU A 254 14.39 2.60 -3.09
N SER A 255 15.44 3.12 -2.43
CA SER A 255 15.33 4.34 -1.62
C SER A 255 15.16 5.59 -2.49
N VAL A 256 15.89 5.69 -3.59
CA VAL A 256 15.74 6.76 -4.57
C VAL A 256 14.36 6.67 -5.24
N TYR A 257 13.94 5.49 -5.66
CA TYR A 257 12.63 5.26 -6.27
C TYR A 257 11.47 5.64 -5.32
N TRP A 258 11.60 5.27 -4.04
CA TRP A 258 10.66 5.69 -3.01
C TRP A 258 10.64 7.21 -2.83
N LEU A 259 11.81 7.86 -2.81
CA LEU A 259 11.94 9.31 -2.62
C LEU A 259 11.30 10.08 -3.78
N VAL A 260 11.63 9.71 -5.00
CA VAL A 260 11.22 10.40 -6.23
C VAL A 260 9.73 10.24 -6.52
N SER A 261 9.21 9.03 -6.46
CA SER A 261 7.86 8.72 -6.96
C SER A 261 6.98 7.91 -6.00
N GLY A 262 7.50 7.53 -4.81
CA GLY A 262 6.79 6.63 -3.92
C GLY A 262 6.46 5.30 -4.60
N TYR A 263 7.46 4.69 -5.24
CA TYR A 263 7.37 3.45 -6.04
C TYR A 263 6.43 3.55 -7.26
N GLY A 264 6.37 4.74 -7.89
CA GLY A 264 5.50 4.96 -9.05
C GLY A 264 4.02 5.18 -8.75
N LEU A 265 3.61 5.04 -7.49
CA LEU A 265 2.21 5.11 -7.10
C LEU A 265 1.76 6.51 -6.64
N ARG A 266 2.65 7.49 -6.62
CA ARG A 266 2.37 8.85 -6.13
C ARG A 266 2.75 9.90 -7.17
N GLY A 267 1.86 10.09 -8.17
CA GLY A 267 2.09 11.02 -9.27
C GLY A 267 2.40 12.44 -8.82
N LEU A 268 1.71 12.94 -7.78
CA LEU A 268 2.00 14.28 -7.23
C LEU A 268 3.43 14.39 -6.67
N ARG A 269 3.95 13.33 -6.03
CA ARG A 269 5.33 13.32 -5.53
C ARG A 269 6.33 13.36 -6.69
N ALA A 270 6.07 12.58 -7.75
CA ALA A 270 6.90 12.57 -8.95
C ALA A 270 6.91 13.95 -9.62
N LEU A 271 5.74 14.60 -9.73
CA LEU A 271 5.63 15.96 -10.25
C LEU A 271 6.40 16.98 -9.41
N LEU A 272 6.24 16.93 -8.08
CA LEU A 272 7.00 17.82 -7.18
C LEU A 272 8.50 17.59 -7.28
N THR A 273 8.95 16.34 -7.37
CA THR A 273 10.37 16.04 -7.57
C THR A 273 10.87 16.58 -8.89
N LEU A 274 10.10 16.44 -9.97
CA LEU A 274 10.43 17.02 -11.27
C LEU A 274 10.56 18.54 -11.19
N LEU A 275 9.61 19.22 -10.54
CA LEU A 275 9.67 20.67 -10.35
C LEU A 275 10.90 21.11 -9.54
N VAL A 276 11.27 20.38 -8.49
CA VAL A 276 12.46 20.64 -7.69
C VAL A 276 13.73 20.46 -8.54
N VAL A 277 13.80 19.43 -9.38
CA VAL A 277 14.93 19.19 -10.27
C VAL A 277 15.04 20.31 -11.31
N VAL A 278 13.92 20.70 -11.96
CA VAL A 278 13.91 21.80 -12.93
C VAL A 278 14.37 23.11 -12.29
N ALA A 279 13.86 23.43 -11.09
CA ALA A 279 14.25 24.62 -10.35
C ALA A 279 15.75 24.59 -9.96
N GLY A 280 16.25 23.43 -9.52
CA GLY A 280 17.66 23.23 -9.18
C GLY A 280 18.58 23.42 -10.40
N VAL A 281 18.22 22.86 -11.55
CA VAL A 281 18.96 23.03 -12.81
C VAL A 281 18.93 24.50 -13.26
N ALA A 282 17.78 25.18 -13.12
CA ALA A 282 17.69 26.61 -13.46
C ALA A 282 18.62 27.47 -12.58
N VAL A 283 18.71 27.18 -11.28
CA VAL A 283 19.65 27.86 -10.36
C VAL A 283 21.10 27.55 -10.77
N LEU A 284 21.41 26.31 -11.12
CA LEU A 284 22.72 25.89 -11.55
C LEU A 284 23.16 26.67 -12.82
N PHE A 285 22.26 26.82 -13.80
CA PHE A 285 22.51 27.59 -15.01
C PHE A 285 22.77 29.08 -14.74
N GLN A 286 22.12 29.64 -13.71
CA GLN A 286 22.38 31.03 -13.31
C GLN A 286 23.75 31.21 -12.65
N HIS A 287 24.21 30.28 -11.84
CA HIS A 287 25.42 30.43 -11.04
C HIS A 287 26.68 29.94 -11.74
N ILE A 288 26.64 28.85 -12.48
CA ILE A 288 27.83 28.25 -13.10
C ILE A 288 28.10 28.84 -14.52
N GLY A 289 27.06 29.43 -15.14
CA GLY A 289 27.19 30.05 -16.46
C GLY A 289 27.63 29.04 -17.53
N LEU A 290 26.73 28.60 -18.38
CA LEU A 290 27.11 27.87 -19.58
C LEU A 290 27.88 28.81 -20.52
N TYR A 291 28.91 28.28 -21.16
CA TYR A 291 29.88 28.90 -22.04
C TYR A 291 29.27 29.39 -23.37
N GLN A 292 28.08 30.02 -23.34
CA GLN A 292 27.46 30.57 -24.54
C GLN A 292 26.73 31.90 -24.30
N PRO A 293 26.60 32.76 -25.35
CA PRO A 293 26.35 34.19 -25.23
C PRO A 293 24.94 34.61 -24.79
N VAL A 294 24.11 33.71 -24.37
CA VAL A 294 22.73 34.02 -23.93
C VAL A 294 22.59 33.64 -22.45
N ARG A 295 23.03 34.52 -21.56
CA ARG A 295 22.63 34.45 -20.16
C ARG A 295 21.12 34.75 -20.07
N PRO A 296 20.29 33.86 -19.54
CA PRO A 296 18.89 34.20 -19.30
C PRO A 296 18.84 35.37 -18.31
N HIS A 297 18.28 36.49 -18.74
CA HIS A 297 18.22 37.72 -17.92
C HIS A 297 17.19 37.65 -16.80
N SER A 298 16.43 36.58 -16.72
CA SER A 298 15.47 36.33 -15.64
C SER A 298 15.45 34.85 -15.23
N TYR A 299 15.13 34.60 -13.96
CA TYR A 299 14.95 33.25 -13.42
C TYR A 299 13.91 32.44 -14.22
N LEU A 300 12.86 33.10 -14.68
CA LEU A 300 11.80 32.52 -15.47
C LEU A 300 12.27 31.98 -16.83
N ALA A 301 13.19 32.72 -17.48
CA ALA A 301 13.83 32.28 -18.73
C ALA A 301 14.74 31.08 -18.48
N ALA A 302 15.45 31.00 -17.35
CA ALA A 302 16.28 29.86 -16.98
C ALA A 302 15.43 28.61 -16.68
N VAL A 303 14.28 28.76 -16.03
CA VAL A 303 13.31 27.66 -15.77
C VAL A 303 12.73 27.13 -17.07
N LEU A 304 12.31 28.01 -17.99
CA LEU A 304 11.78 27.62 -19.30
C LEU A 304 12.84 26.86 -20.12
N TYR A 305 14.08 27.38 -20.14
CA TYR A 305 15.19 26.72 -20.83
C TYR A 305 15.51 25.32 -20.23
N ALA A 306 15.52 25.21 -18.90
CA ALA A 306 15.71 23.92 -18.21
C ALA A 306 14.58 22.95 -18.53
N ALA A 307 13.33 23.41 -18.55
CA ALA A 307 12.17 22.58 -18.89
C ALA A 307 12.20 22.14 -20.36
N GLU A 308 12.55 23.04 -21.28
CA GLU A 308 12.69 22.73 -22.71
C GLU A 308 13.82 21.71 -22.96
N SER A 309 14.96 21.86 -22.28
CA SER A 309 16.07 20.92 -22.37
C SER A 309 15.69 19.53 -21.87
N MET A 310 14.92 19.42 -20.79
CA MET A 310 14.42 18.13 -20.27
C MET A 310 13.40 17.49 -21.21
N LEU A 311 12.48 18.26 -21.80
CA LEU A 311 11.51 17.76 -22.76
C LEU A 311 12.19 17.32 -24.08
N SER A 312 13.20 18.03 -24.53
CA SER A 312 14.02 17.67 -25.70
C SER A 312 14.77 16.35 -25.51
N LEU A 313 15.33 16.11 -24.32
CA LEU A 313 15.97 14.84 -23.97
C LEU A 313 14.95 13.68 -23.89
N ALA A 314 13.74 13.94 -23.39
CA ALA A 314 12.70 12.94 -23.27
C ALA A 314 12.02 12.58 -24.63
N SER A 315 11.99 13.53 -25.58
CA SER A 315 11.33 13.38 -26.88
C SER A 315 12.21 12.78 -27.97
N GLY A 316 13.45 12.40 -27.67
CA GLY A 316 14.33 11.72 -28.63
C GLY A 316 14.53 12.46 -29.97
N GLY A 317 14.66 13.78 -29.92
CA GLY A 317 15.02 14.58 -31.10
C GLY A 317 13.85 15.21 -31.87
N VAL A 318 12.66 15.27 -31.32
CA VAL A 318 11.60 16.12 -31.89
C VAL A 318 11.90 17.58 -31.53
N GLN A 319 12.47 18.33 -32.46
CA GLN A 319 12.65 19.78 -32.33
C GLN A 319 11.28 20.45 -32.30
N LEU A 320 10.79 20.73 -31.10
CA LEU A 320 9.69 21.67 -30.90
C LEU A 320 10.25 23.09 -31.06
N GLY A 321 10.28 23.61 -32.28
CA GLY A 321 10.63 24.97 -32.56
C GLY A 321 9.57 25.94 -32.03
N VAL A 322 9.67 26.31 -30.76
CA VAL A 322 8.92 27.45 -30.22
C VAL A 322 9.64 28.72 -30.60
N SER A 323 9.28 29.32 -31.73
CA SER A 323 9.70 30.63 -32.15
C SER A 323 9.05 31.69 -31.23
N VAL A 324 9.78 32.18 -30.24
CA VAL A 324 9.36 33.34 -29.47
C VAL A 324 9.59 34.57 -30.33
N ARG A 325 8.55 35.02 -31.02
CA ARG A 325 8.55 36.31 -31.76
C ARG A 325 8.57 37.44 -30.73
N THR A 326 9.76 37.95 -30.43
CA THR A 326 9.90 39.21 -29.70
C THR A 326 9.34 40.34 -30.56
N VAL A 327 8.18 40.87 -30.18
CA VAL A 327 7.64 42.13 -30.75
C VAL A 327 8.51 43.26 -30.27
N ARG A 328 9.47 43.65 -31.13
CA ARG A 328 10.30 44.82 -30.92
C ARG A 328 9.45 46.05 -31.19
N SER A 329 8.95 46.69 -30.15
CA SER A 329 8.28 47.99 -30.22
C SER A 329 9.23 49.01 -30.84
N ARG A 330 8.99 49.34 -32.11
CA ARG A 330 9.68 50.42 -32.83
C ARG A 330 9.08 51.75 -32.38
N ARG A 331 9.71 52.38 -31.41
CA ARG A 331 9.40 53.76 -31.02
C ARG A 331 9.89 54.68 -32.10
N ASN A 332 8.97 55.16 -32.92
CA ASN A 332 9.17 56.14 -33.98
C ASN A 332 9.54 57.52 -33.36
N ARG A 333 10.76 58.01 -33.59
CA ARG A 333 11.08 59.44 -33.44
C ARG A 333 11.39 59.99 -34.80
N GLY A 334 10.42 60.77 -35.32
CA GLY A 334 10.61 61.57 -36.50
C GLY A 334 11.59 62.70 -36.29
N ARG A 335 12.34 62.99 -37.31
CA ARG A 335 12.68 64.36 -37.71
C ARG A 335 13.27 64.30 -39.11
N GLY A 336 12.63 65.08 -39.95
CA GLY A 336 12.82 65.23 -41.34
C GLY A 336 14.13 65.90 -41.75
N ARG A 337 14.44 65.78 -42.96
CA ARG A 337 14.81 66.87 -43.85
C ARG A 337 14.94 66.38 -45.28
N HIS A 338 14.41 67.26 -46.13
CA HIS A 338 14.47 67.31 -47.57
C HIS A 338 15.85 67.12 -48.20
N SER A 339 15.92 66.48 -49.37
CA SER A 339 16.47 67.13 -50.61
C SER A 339 16.51 66.12 -51.73
N HIS A 340 15.74 66.38 -52.69
CA HIS A 340 15.99 66.54 -54.16
C HIS A 340 16.97 65.57 -54.84
N LEU A 341 16.44 65.04 -55.97
CA LEU A 341 16.98 65.02 -57.32
C LEU A 341 17.53 63.70 -57.89
N ARG A 342 16.87 63.38 -58.92
CA ARG A 342 17.21 63.01 -60.30
C ARG A 342 17.28 61.54 -60.66
N LEU A 343 16.36 61.32 -61.50
CA LEU A 343 16.31 60.42 -62.67
C LEU A 343 17.67 60.09 -63.29
N ARG A 344 17.91 58.84 -63.59
CA ARG A 344 18.39 58.48 -64.95
C ARG A 344 18.03 57.06 -65.32
N GLN A 345 17.39 57.01 -66.45
CA GLN A 345 17.13 55.82 -67.31
C GLN A 345 18.45 55.23 -67.86
N GLY A 346 18.37 53.94 -68.21
CA GLY A 346 19.31 53.32 -69.16
C GLY A 346 19.20 51.80 -68.89
N SER A 347 18.35 51.11 -69.57
CA SER A 347 18.44 50.53 -70.91
C SER A 347 19.66 49.60 -71.06
N GLY A 348 19.42 48.38 -71.36
CA GLY A 348 20.24 47.67 -72.31
C GLY A 348 20.74 46.25 -71.93
N ARG A 349 20.06 45.33 -72.46
CA ARG A 349 20.42 44.00 -72.96
C ARG A 349 20.39 42.87 -71.98
#